data_405df363581c8e85f6e8352c5929552b
#
_entry.id   405df363581c8e85f6e8352c5929552b
#
_cell.length_a   1.000
_cell.length_b   1.000
_cell.length_c   1.000
_cell.angle_alpha   90.00
_cell.angle_beta   90.00
_cell.angle_gamma   90.00
#
_symmetry.space_group_name_H-M   'P 1'
#
loop_
_entity.id
_entity.type
_entity.pdbx_description
1 polymer ?
#
loop_
_entity_poly.entity_id
_entity_poly.type
_entity_poly.pdbx_seq_one_letter_code
_entity_poly.pdbx_strand_id
1 'polypeptide(L)'
;MKRSRSLVFSLVTAVVAALGAVWVAMPAFAAGVTASFVKTSDWGSGWEGKYTITNGGGATVDGWTVAFDLPAGTSVGSYWDALLTSSGQRHTFTNRSWNGRIVPGASVSFGFLGSGPGAPTNCQLNGAACGGGTSPTTAPPTTAPPTTPPPTTPPPTSPPPNTGLPKHILTGYWHNFDNPAAELRLRDVPADYDVVAVAFADATATPGAVAFAVDPGLSAALGGYTDADFSADVRALQARGKKVIISVGGETGRVAVNDAASAVAFSDSVHALIQRYGFDGVDIDLENGLNPTYMAQALRSLRAKVGAGLIIAMAPQTIDMQSPGSSYFKLALAIKDILTVVNTQFYNSGAMLGCDRNAAYAQGTVNFIVALACIQLEAGLRPDQVGLGLPAGPGAAGGGIVAPSVVNAALDCLARGTNCGSFRPPRTYPGIRGAMTWSVNWDVTNGSTFARTVAPHLKTLP
;
A
#
# COMPACT_ATOMS: atom_id res chain seq x y z
N MET A 1 92.38 -46.79 -3.52
CA MET A 1 92.99 -46.90 -2.16
C MET A 1 91.92 -46.39 -1.15
N LYS A 2 91.73 -47.15 -0.11
CA LYS A 2 91.03 -46.93 1.13
C LYS A 2 89.51 -46.94 1.10
N ARG A 3 89.04 -47.97 1.60
CA ARG A 3 87.82 -48.42 2.21
C ARG A 3 87.37 -47.49 3.36
N SER A 4 86.08 -47.31 3.60
CA SER A 4 85.48 -47.49 4.95
C SER A 4 83.95 -47.56 4.86
N ARG A 5 83.49 -48.50 5.33
CA ARG A 5 82.37 -49.26 5.98
C ARG A 5 81.33 -48.33 6.61
N SER A 6 80.06 -48.62 6.22
CA SER A 6 78.98 -49.14 7.05
C SER A 6 78.45 -48.27 8.20
N LEU A 7 77.21 -47.95 8.15
CA LEU A 7 76.24 -48.39 9.20
C LEU A 7 74.80 -48.16 8.74
N VAL A 8 74.07 -49.26 8.71
CA VAL A 8 72.63 -49.31 8.48
C VAL A 8 71.96 -48.87 9.76
N PHE A 9 71.10 -47.82 9.70
CA PHE A 9 70.05 -47.58 10.71
C PHE A 9 68.69 -47.54 10.02
N SER A 10 67.95 -48.58 10.31
CA SER A 10 66.50 -48.63 9.95
C SER A 10 65.75 -47.66 10.82
N LEU A 11 65.13 -46.65 10.22
CA LEU A 11 64.15 -45.83 10.86
C LEU A 11 62.77 -46.17 10.25
N VAL A 12 61.94 -46.81 11.02
CA VAL A 12 60.51 -47.03 10.72
C VAL A 12 59.86 -45.68 10.91
N THR A 13 59.48 -45.07 9.78
CA THR A 13 58.68 -43.85 9.84
C THR A 13 57.21 -44.22 9.76
N ALA A 14 56.49 -44.08 10.88
CA ALA A 14 55.06 -44.22 10.94
C ALA A 14 54.41 -43.01 10.23
N VAL A 15 53.72 -43.26 9.10
CA VAL A 15 52.93 -42.27 8.40
C VAL A 15 51.62 -42.13 9.18
N VAL A 16 51.50 -41.09 9.98
CA VAL A 16 50.19 -40.65 10.56
C VAL A 16 49.49 -39.87 9.47
N ALA A 17 48.46 -40.48 8.87
CA ALA A 17 47.52 -39.80 7.99
C ALA A 17 46.64 -38.84 8.83
N ALA A 18 47.01 -37.57 8.83
CA ALA A 18 46.14 -36.50 9.37
C ALA A 18 45.01 -36.28 8.37
N LEU A 19 43.84 -36.88 8.64
CA LEU A 19 42.56 -36.47 8.03
C LEU A 19 42.25 -35.07 8.55
N GLY A 20 42.62 -34.05 7.78
CA GLY A 20 42.17 -32.67 8.00
C GLY A 20 40.69 -32.58 7.75
N ALA A 21 39.92 -32.59 8.83
CA ALA A 21 38.52 -32.17 8.76
C ALA A 21 38.48 -30.69 8.40
N VAL A 22 38.11 -30.38 7.16
CA VAL A 22 37.80 -29.04 6.74
C VAL A 22 36.51 -28.67 7.48
N TRP A 23 36.63 -28.01 8.60
CA TRP A 23 35.50 -27.31 9.23
C TRP A 23 35.17 -26.14 8.32
N VAL A 24 34.13 -26.28 7.48
CA VAL A 24 33.48 -25.14 6.88
C VAL A 24 32.83 -24.39 8.06
N ALA A 25 33.44 -23.31 8.45
CA ALA A 25 32.87 -22.40 9.45
C ALA A 25 31.57 -21.89 8.88
N MET A 26 30.45 -22.47 9.29
CA MET A 26 29.15 -21.84 9.11
C MET A 26 29.23 -20.47 9.82
N PRO A 27 28.78 -19.39 9.17
CA PRO A 27 28.80 -18.10 9.84
C PRO A 27 28.00 -18.23 11.12
N ALA A 28 28.66 -18.01 12.26
CA ALA A 28 28.00 -17.92 13.55
C ALA A 28 27.04 -16.75 13.49
N PHE A 29 25.74 -17.05 13.45
CA PHE A 29 24.73 -16.01 13.55
C PHE A 29 24.94 -15.30 14.88
N ALA A 30 25.14 -13.99 14.83
CA ALA A 30 25.29 -13.16 16.01
C ALA A 30 24.07 -13.43 16.92
N ALA A 31 24.34 -13.74 18.19
CA ALA A 31 23.30 -13.88 19.21
C ALA A 31 22.43 -12.62 19.17
N GLY A 32 21.15 -12.75 18.78
CA GLY A 32 20.26 -11.62 18.75
C GLY A 32 19.35 -11.46 17.51
N VAL A 33 19.55 -12.26 16.44
CA VAL A 33 18.58 -12.24 15.33
C VAL A 33 17.49 -13.28 15.58
N THR A 34 16.23 -12.85 15.55
CA THR A 34 15.09 -13.70 15.87
C THR A 34 13.99 -13.57 14.81
N ALA A 35 13.19 -14.63 14.64
CA ALA A 35 11.94 -14.57 13.86
C ALA A 35 10.78 -15.03 14.73
N SER A 36 9.73 -14.22 14.79
CA SER A 36 8.53 -14.52 15.55
C SER A 36 7.32 -14.61 14.64
N PHE A 37 6.46 -15.61 14.88
CA PHE A 37 5.21 -15.82 14.15
C PHE A 37 4.02 -15.37 15.00
N VAL A 38 3.06 -14.71 14.34
CA VAL A 38 1.76 -14.37 14.92
C VAL A 38 0.68 -14.67 13.88
N LYS A 39 -0.39 -15.37 14.28
CA LYS A 39 -1.64 -15.34 13.52
C LYS A 39 -2.29 -13.98 13.76
N THR A 40 -2.35 -13.16 12.73
CA THR A 40 -2.94 -11.81 12.80
C THR A 40 -4.45 -11.85 12.67
N SER A 41 -4.97 -12.89 12.01
CA SER A 41 -6.40 -13.18 11.87
C SER A 41 -6.62 -14.69 11.73
N ASP A 42 -7.76 -15.20 12.23
CA ASP A 42 -8.20 -16.58 12.05
C ASP A 42 -9.72 -16.59 11.85
N TRP A 43 -10.18 -17.15 10.71
CA TRP A 43 -11.60 -17.21 10.34
C TRP A 43 -12.12 -18.64 10.20
N GLY A 44 -11.40 -19.60 10.81
CA GLY A 44 -11.80 -21.01 10.89
C GLY A 44 -11.42 -21.85 9.68
N SER A 45 -11.79 -21.46 8.47
CA SER A 45 -11.38 -22.14 7.23
C SER A 45 -10.01 -21.73 6.72
N GLY A 46 -9.44 -20.66 7.28
CA GLY A 46 -8.13 -20.11 6.97
C GLY A 46 -7.72 -19.03 7.97
N TRP A 47 -6.53 -18.50 7.80
CA TRP A 47 -5.95 -17.51 8.70
C TRP A 47 -4.89 -16.67 7.98
N GLU A 48 -4.62 -15.50 8.53
CA GLU A 48 -3.48 -14.69 8.15
C GLU A 48 -2.36 -14.86 9.15
N GLY A 49 -1.15 -15.12 8.66
CA GLY A 49 0.06 -15.26 9.45
C GLY A 49 1.11 -14.21 9.08
N LYS A 50 1.81 -13.72 10.09
CA LYS A 50 2.90 -12.76 9.93
C LYS A 50 4.13 -13.25 10.67
N TYR A 51 5.26 -13.26 9.97
CA TYR A 51 6.58 -13.37 10.57
C TYR A 51 7.22 -11.99 10.70
N THR A 52 7.84 -11.74 11.86
CA THR A 52 8.67 -10.55 12.09
C THR A 52 10.09 -11.02 12.39
N ILE A 53 11.04 -10.57 11.59
CA ILE A 53 12.48 -10.84 11.77
C ILE A 53 13.08 -9.59 12.43
N THR A 54 13.66 -9.76 13.61
CA THR A 54 14.26 -8.67 14.39
C THR A 54 15.76 -8.89 14.53
N ASN A 55 16.54 -7.89 14.19
CA ASN A 55 17.98 -7.88 14.43
C ASN A 55 18.29 -7.22 15.78
N GLY A 56 18.30 -8.02 16.84
CA GLY A 56 18.76 -7.59 18.17
C GLY A 56 20.29 -7.62 18.36
N GLY A 57 21.04 -8.02 17.33
CA GLY A 57 22.50 -8.04 17.35
C GLY A 57 23.15 -6.70 17.04
N GLY A 58 24.47 -6.62 17.16
CA GLY A 58 25.26 -5.41 16.89
C GLY A 58 25.73 -5.25 15.45
N ALA A 59 25.53 -6.24 14.56
CA ALA A 59 25.92 -6.20 13.14
C ALA A 59 24.70 -6.21 12.23
N THR A 60 24.84 -5.56 11.05
CA THR A 60 23.81 -5.61 10.01
C THR A 60 23.64 -7.02 9.47
N VAL A 61 22.42 -7.47 9.27
CA VAL A 61 22.07 -8.71 8.58
C VAL A 61 21.79 -8.39 7.12
N ASP A 62 22.51 -9.04 6.22
CA ASP A 62 22.32 -8.90 4.77
C ASP A 62 21.68 -10.19 4.22
N GLY A 63 20.35 -10.19 4.16
CA GLY A 63 19.54 -11.32 3.71
C GLY A 63 19.00 -12.19 4.85
N TRP A 64 17.77 -12.64 4.65
CA TRP A 64 17.09 -13.55 5.58
C TRP A 64 16.30 -14.62 4.83
N THR A 65 16.23 -15.79 5.45
CA THR A 65 15.42 -16.94 5.01
C THR A 65 14.71 -17.51 6.21
N VAL A 66 13.38 -17.56 6.17
CA VAL A 66 12.54 -18.21 7.19
C VAL A 66 11.93 -19.46 6.58
N ALA A 67 12.23 -20.61 7.16
CA ALA A 67 11.66 -21.89 6.74
C ALA A 67 10.85 -22.51 7.88
N PHE A 68 9.69 -23.08 7.56
CA PHE A 68 8.81 -23.73 8.54
C PHE A 68 7.98 -24.84 7.89
N ASP A 69 7.39 -25.70 8.70
CA ASP A 69 6.47 -26.74 8.26
C ASP A 69 5.04 -26.33 8.61
N LEU A 70 4.10 -26.65 7.72
CA LEU A 70 2.67 -26.58 7.99
C LEU A 70 2.10 -27.98 8.23
N PRO A 71 1.09 -28.13 9.10
CA PRO A 71 0.41 -29.42 9.30
C PRO A 71 -0.26 -29.90 8.00
N ALA A 72 -0.46 -31.22 7.87
CA ALA A 72 -1.21 -31.79 6.78
C ALA A 72 -2.62 -31.19 6.72
N GLY A 73 -3.08 -30.87 5.50
CA GLY A 73 -4.35 -30.19 5.28
C GLY A 73 -4.30 -28.67 5.42
N THR A 74 -3.12 -28.11 5.70
CA THR A 74 -2.87 -26.65 5.69
C THR A 74 -1.97 -26.29 4.50
N SER A 75 -2.28 -25.22 3.81
CA SER A 75 -1.49 -24.74 2.67
C SER A 75 -1.28 -23.23 2.73
N VAL A 76 -0.22 -22.75 2.07
CA VAL A 76 0.02 -21.33 1.86
C VAL A 76 -0.73 -20.87 0.61
N GLY A 77 -1.55 -19.84 0.79
CA GLY A 77 -2.21 -19.12 -0.30
C GLY A 77 -1.40 -17.90 -0.76
N SER A 78 -2.05 -16.73 -0.82
CA SER A 78 -1.37 -15.46 -1.13
C SER A 78 -0.34 -15.10 -0.07
N TYR A 79 0.76 -14.47 -0.49
CA TYR A 79 1.83 -14.03 0.41
C TYR A 79 2.42 -12.71 -0.11
N TRP A 80 3.05 -11.96 0.80
CA TRP A 80 3.63 -10.64 0.50
C TRP A 80 4.92 -10.42 1.28
N ASP A 81 5.74 -9.51 0.78
CA ASP A 81 7.03 -9.09 1.35
C ASP A 81 8.10 -10.17 1.43
N ALA A 82 7.94 -11.26 0.68
CA ALA A 82 8.91 -12.35 0.57
C ALA A 82 8.80 -13.06 -0.79
N LEU A 83 9.75 -13.94 -1.07
CA LEU A 83 9.70 -14.94 -2.14
C LEU A 83 9.43 -16.29 -1.49
N LEU A 84 8.57 -17.12 -2.08
CA LEU A 84 8.21 -18.44 -1.55
C LEU A 84 8.76 -19.57 -2.43
N THR A 85 9.34 -20.55 -1.77
CA THR A 85 9.60 -21.89 -2.34
C THR A 85 9.00 -22.93 -1.41
N SER A 86 8.27 -23.90 -1.97
CA SER A 86 7.61 -24.96 -1.19
C SER A 86 8.06 -26.35 -1.66
N SER A 87 8.24 -27.27 -0.70
CA SER A 87 8.50 -28.69 -0.95
C SER A 87 7.64 -29.50 0.02
N GLY A 88 6.51 -30.01 -0.46
CA GLY A 88 5.49 -30.63 0.40
C GLY A 88 4.96 -29.62 1.43
N GLN A 89 5.00 -29.98 2.71
CA GLN A 89 4.57 -29.12 3.81
C GLN A 89 5.68 -28.18 4.32
N ARG A 90 6.89 -28.24 3.75
CA ARG A 90 7.98 -27.34 4.04
C ARG A 90 7.90 -26.10 3.18
N HIS A 91 7.80 -24.94 3.79
CA HIS A 91 7.74 -23.63 3.13
C HIS A 91 8.95 -22.82 3.51
N THR A 92 9.61 -22.22 2.52
CA THR A 92 10.79 -21.39 2.69
C THR A 92 10.53 -20.01 2.09
N PHE A 93 10.52 -19.00 2.94
CA PHE A 93 10.38 -17.60 2.57
C PHE A 93 11.74 -16.92 2.61
N THR A 94 12.11 -16.23 1.53
CA THR A 94 13.34 -15.44 1.44
C THR A 94 13.01 -13.97 1.20
N ASN A 95 13.92 -13.11 1.63
CA ASN A 95 13.76 -11.67 1.42
C ASN A 95 13.63 -11.30 -0.06
N ARG A 96 12.97 -10.20 -0.31
CA ARG A 96 13.03 -9.48 -1.58
C ARG A 96 14.27 -8.56 -1.62
N SER A 97 14.58 -8.02 -2.80
CA SER A 97 15.76 -7.14 -2.98
C SER A 97 15.76 -5.91 -2.06
N TRP A 98 14.61 -5.46 -1.61
CA TRP A 98 14.43 -4.23 -0.84
C TRP A 98 14.32 -4.42 0.69
N ASN A 99 14.07 -5.64 1.18
CA ASN A 99 13.91 -5.90 2.62
C ASN A 99 14.90 -6.93 3.19
N GLY A 100 15.96 -7.25 2.46
CA GLY A 100 16.99 -8.20 2.89
C GLY A 100 17.93 -7.64 3.95
N ARG A 101 18.14 -6.32 3.97
CA ARG A 101 19.08 -5.68 4.89
C ARG A 101 18.39 -5.21 6.16
N ILE A 102 18.84 -5.71 7.32
CA ILE A 102 18.29 -5.37 8.64
C ILE A 102 19.42 -4.83 9.51
N VAL A 103 19.43 -3.52 9.76
CA VAL A 103 20.42 -2.89 10.63
C VAL A 103 20.14 -3.25 12.11
N PRO A 104 21.14 -3.12 13.03
CA PRO A 104 20.95 -3.36 14.45
C PRO A 104 19.72 -2.63 15.02
N GLY A 105 18.89 -3.34 15.78
CA GLY A 105 17.66 -2.83 16.38
C GLY A 105 16.46 -2.75 15.45
N ALA A 106 16.63 -2.97 14.13
CA ALA A 106 15.54 -2.92 13.17
C ALA A 106 14.84 -4.28 13.01
N SER A 107 13.63 -4.23 12.43
CA SER A 107 12.85 -5.42 12.08
C SER A 107 12.27 -5.28 10.68
N VAL A 108 12.12 -6.43 10.01
CA VAL A 108 11.35 -6.57 8.78
C VAL A 108 10.28 -7.65 8.98
N SER A 109 9.27 -7.65 8.14
CA SER A 109 8.22 -8.67 8.24
C SER A 109 7.74 -9.11 6.87
N PHE A 110 7.16 -10.31 6.81
CA PHE A 110 6.40 -10.81 5.68
C PHE A 110 5.13 -11.48 6.19
N GLY A 111 4.14 -11.61 5.32
CA GLY A 111 2.87 -12.24 5.66
C GLY A 111 2.41 -13.22 4.60
N PHE A 112 1.45 -14.09 4.99
CA PHE A 112 0.82 -15.03 4.09
C PHE A 112 -0.55 -15.48 4.62
N LEU A 113 -1.41 -15.91 3.71
CA LEU A 113 -2.67 -16.54 4.04
C LEU A 113 -2.45 -18.05 4.14
N GLY A 114 -2.89 -18.63 5.24
CA GLY A 114 -2.97 -20.06 5.44
C GLY A 114 -4.41 -20.57 5.28
N SER A 115 -4.62 -21.67 4.57
CA SER A 115 -5.90 -22.37 4.52
C SER A 115 -5.82 -23.65 5.33
N GLY A 116 -6.91 -23.99 6.05
CA GLY A 116 -6.96 -25.14 6.93
C GLY A 116 -6.50 -24.87 8.37
N PRO A 117 -6.63 -25.86 9.25
CA PRO A 117 -6.29 -25.72 10.66
C PRO A 117 -4.77 -25.74 10.88
N GLY A 118 -4.30 -25.07 11.89
CA GLY A 118 -2.92 -25.16 12.34
C GLY A 118 -2.12 -23.88 12.23
N ALA A 119 -0.85 -23.97 12.54
CA ALA A 119 0.11 -22.88 12.53
C ALA A 119 1.49 -23.43 12.14
N PRO A 120 2.43 -22.58 11.71
CA PRO A 120 3.81 -22.97 11.43
C PRO A 120 4.48 -23.66 12.61
N THR A 121 5.22 -24.72 12.31
CA THR A 121 6.07 -25.46 13.26
C THR A 121 7.48 -25.56 12.67
N ASN A 122 8.45 -26.00 13.45
CA ASN A 122 9.84 -26.24 13.03
C ASN A 122 10.46 -25.02 12.33
N CYS A 123 10.20 -23.82 12.86
CA CYS A 123 10.69 -22.57 12.29
C CYS A 123 12.21 -22.48 12.35
N GLN A 124 12.83 -22.11 11.23
CA GLN A 124 14.25 -21.84 11.10
C GLN A 124 14.46 -20.47 10.43
N LEU A 125 15.31 -19.66 11.02
CA LEU A 125 15.80 -18.41 10.46
C LEU A 125 17.24 -18.62 10.02
N ASN A 126 17.52 -18.48 8.72
CA ASN A 126 18.85 -18.72 8.12
C ASN A 126 19.47 -20.07 8.54
N GLY A 127 18.63 -21.12 8.65
CA GLY A 127 19.04 -22.47 9.03
C GLY A 127 19.17 -22.74 10.54
N ALA A 128 19.04 -21.72 11.40
CA ALA A 128 18.99 -21.85 12.84
C ALA A 128 17.55 -21.75 13.35
N ALA A 129 17.25 -22.28 14.56
CA ALA A 129 15.91 -22.13 15.16
C ALA A 129 15.51 -20.65 15.30
N CYS A 130 14.23 -20.33 15.06
CA CYS A 130 13.73 -18.94 14.94
C CYS A 130 13.83 -18.05 16.19
N GLY A 131 14.41 -18.49 17.25
CA GLY A 131 14.62 -17.72 18.48
C GLY A 131 14.40 -18.56 19.71
N GLY A 132 15.23 -18.31 20.68
CA GLY A 132 15.28 -19.09 21.90
C GLY A 132 13.97 -19.08 22.67
N GLY A 133 13.48 -20.27 22.92
CA GLY A 133 12.73 -20.54 24.12
C GLY A 133 11.22 -20.63 24.02
N THR A 134 10.77 -21.85 24.31
CA THR A 134 9.48 -22.31 24.81
C THR A 134 8.28 -22.23 23.89
N SER A 135 7.87 -23.43 23.44
CA SER A 135 6.49 -23.73 23.02
C SER A 135 5.50 -23.12 24.02
N PRO A 136 4.42 -22.50 23.54
CA PRO A 136 3.36 -22.10 24.44
C PRO A 136 2.70 -23.36 25.03
N THR A 137 2.88 -23.54 26.29
CA THR A 137 2.08 -24.46 27.10
C THR A 137 0.64 -23.96 27.07
N THR A 138 -0.24 -24.74 26.50
CA THR A 138 -1.69 -24.52 26.53
C THR A 138 -2.12 -24.50 28.02
N ALA A 139 -2.45 -23.33 28.52
CA ALA A 139 -3.23 -23.21 29.75
C ALA A 139 -4.70 -23.57 29.44
N PRO A 140 -5.39 -24.30 30.31
CA PRO A 140 -6.80 -24.61 30.10
C PRO A 140 -7.65 -23.32 30.07
N PRO A 141 -8.74 -23.29 29.33
CA PRO A 141 -9.60 -22.11 29.29
C PRO A 141 -10.30 -21.94 30.63
N THR A 142 -9.93 -20.92 31.37
CA THR A 142 -10.75 -20.42 32.48
C THR A 142 -11.89 -19.62 31.86
N THR A 143 -13.08 -20.17 31.98
CA THR A 143 -14.33 -19.46 31.66
C THR A 143 -14.49 -18.32 32.67
N ALA A 144 -14.18 -17.10 32.23
CA ALA A 144 -14.63 -15.90 32.93
C ALA A 144 -16.07 -15.58 32.49
N PRO A 145 -16.95 -15.10 33.39
CA PRO A 145 -18.28 -14.70 33.04
C PRO A 145 -18.24 -13.56 32.03
N PRO A 146 -19.27 -13.41 31.15
CA PRO A 146 -19.33 -12.34 30.18
C PRO A 146 -19.43 -10.98 30.89
N THR A 147 -18.34 -10.26 30.97
CA THR A 147 -18.34 -8.85 31.31
C THR A 147 -18.77 -8.07 30.06
N THR A 148 -19.92 -7.44 30.14
CA THR A 148 -20.34 -6.43 29.17
C THR A 148 -19.22 -5.40 29.02
N PRO A 149 -18.71 -5.13 27.79
CA PRO A 149 -17.71 -4.08 27.61
C PRO A 149 -18.31 -2.74 28.07
N PRO A 150 -17.55 -1.90 28.78
CA PRO A 150 -17.98 -0.53 29.00
C PRO A 150 -18.22 0.15 27.65
N PRO A 151 -19.17 1.07 27.54
CA PRO A 151 -19.37 1.84 26.32
C PRO A 151 -18.06 2.58 26.01
N THR A 152 -17.36 2.14 24.96
CA THR A 152 -16.20 2.84 24.45
C THR A 152 -16.66 4.17 23.88
N THR A 153 -16.42 5.25 24.60
CA THR A 153 -16.50 6.60 24.04
C THR A 153 -15.58 6.63 22.81
N PRO A 154 -16.12 7.01 21.64
CA PRO A 154 -15.25 7.14 20.45
C PRO A 154 -14.09 8.08 20.77
N PRO A 155 -12.86 7.81 20.34
CA PRO A 155 -11.77 8.78 20.47
C PRO A 155 -12.22 10.12 19.89
N PRO A 156 -11.79 11.26 20.46
CA PRO A 156 -12.13 12.56 19.93
C PRO A 156 -11.70 12.63 18.46
N THR A 157 -12.68 12.73 17.58
CA THR A 157 -12.44 12.88 16.15
C THR A 157 -11.92 14.29 15.92
N SER A 158 -10.66 14.41 15.51
CA SER A 158 -10.17 15.69 14.99
C SER A 158 -11.10 16.18 13.89
N PRO A 159 -11.49 17.46 13.88
CA PRO A 159 -12.34 17.97 12.80
C PRO A 159 -11.65 17.78 11.45
N PRO A 160 -12.41 17.55 10.37
CA PRO A 160 -11.85 17.38 9.03
C PRO A 160 -11.06 18.63 8.62
N PRO A 161 -10.02 18.47 7.77
CA PRO A 161 -9.29 19.61 7.21
C PRO A 161 -10.24 20.58 6.51
N ASN A 162 -10.11 21.88 6.76
CA ASN A 162 -10.91 22.89 6.09
C ASN A 162 -10.32 23.20 4.69
N THR A 163 -10.66 22.37 3.71
CA THR A 163 -10.17 22.49 2.33
C THR A 163 -11.12 23.25 1.41
N GLY A 164 -12.26 23.69 1.88
CA GLY A 164 -13.32 24.34 1.08
C GLY A 164 -14.01 23.41 0.09
N LEU A 165 -13.84 22.09 0.22
CA LEU A 165 -14.49 21.09 -0.62
C LEU A 165 -15.92 20.81 -0.15
N PRO A 166 -16.84 20.42 -1.07
CA PRO A 166 -18.15 19.89 -0.71
C PRO A 166 -18.04 18.65 0.19
N LYS A 167 -19.14 18.27 0.83
CA LYS A 167 -19.24 17.06 1.66
C LYS A 167 -18.90 15.80 0.85
N HIS A 168 -19.52 15.66 -0.30
CA HIS A 168 -19.27 14.57 -1.25
C HIS A 168 -18.63 15.15 -2.51
N ILE A 169 -17.57 14.52 -3.00
CA ILE A 169 -16.78 14.99 -4.13
C ILE A 169 -16.63 13.94 -5.22
N LEU A 170 -16.48 14.42 -6.44
CA LEU A 170 -15.99 13.63 -7.55
C LEU A 170 -14.56 14.08 -7.88
N THR A 171 -13.60 13.15 -7.75
CA THR A 171 -12.21 13.34 -8.16
C THR A 171 -11.98 12.70 -9.53
N GLY A 172 -11.24 13.37 -10.41
CA GLY A 172 -10.83 12.79 -11.68
C GLY A 172 -9.36 13.04 -11.97
N TYR A 173 -8.67 12.03 -12.51
CA TYR A 173 -7.29 12.16 -12.96
C TYR A 173 -7.24 12.75 -14.35
N TRP A 174 -6.41 13.76 -14.56
CA TRP A 174 -6.13 14.36 -15.86
C TRP A 174 -4.73 13.95 -16.32
N HIS A 175 -4.63 13.49 -17.56
CA HIS A 175 -3.38 12.97 -18.13
C HIS A 175 -2.46 14.10 -18.61
N ASN A 176 -1.27 14.18 -18.04
CA ASN A 176 -0.15 14.95 -18.56
C ASN A 176 0.75 14.06 -19.45
N PHE A 177 0.14 13.30 -20.34
CA PHE A 177 0.83 12.43 -21.30
C PHE A 177 -0.14 12.07 -22.43
N ASP A 178 0.42 11.76 -23.59
CA ASP A 178 -0.29 11.27 -24.74
C ASP A 178 -0.57 9.77 -24.62
N ASN A 179 -1.82 9.36 -24.87
CA ASN A 179 -2.27 7.98 -24.95
C ASN A 179 -3.57 7.89 -25.78
N PRO A 180 -4.17 6.69 -25.99
CA PRO A 180 -5.40 6.56 -26.77
C PRO A 180 -6.66 7.24 -26.20
N ALA A 181 -6.61 7.78 -24.97
CA ALA A 181 -7.73 8.55 -24.41
C ALA A 181 -7.78 9.96 -25.03
N ALA A 182 -8.91 10.64 -24.93
CA ALA A 182 -9.08 12.00 -25.44
C ALA A 182 -8.04 12.95 -24.81
N GLU A 183 -7.30 13.64 -25.66
CA GLU A 183 -6.41 14.72 -25.24
C GLU A 183 -7.21 15.99 -25.01
N LEU A 184 -7.01 16.62 -23.87
CA LEU A 184 -7.71 17.87 -23.55
C LEU A 184 -6.81 18.79 -22.72
N ARG A 185 -6.97 20.10 -22.93
CA ARG A 185 -6.37 21.10 -22.05
C ARG A 185 -7.02 20.98 -20.67
N LEU A 186 -6.27 21.31 -19.63
CA LEU A 186 -6.76 21.21 -18.26
C LEU A 186 -8.05 22.03 -18.05
N ARG A 187 -8.18 23.20 -18.67
CA ARG A 187 -9.39 24.04 -18.60
C ARG A 187 -10.66 23.38 -19.13
N ASP A 188 -10.50 22.38 -20.01
CA ASP A 188 -11.60 21.71 -20.72
C ASP A 188 -12.15 20.50 -19.92
N VAL A 189 -11.58 20.25 -18.73
CA VAL A 189 -12.11 19.26 -17.79
C VAL A 189 -13.59 19.58 -17.50
N PRO A 190 -14.50 18.58 -17.63
CA PRO A 190 -15.92 18.76 -17.36
C PRO A 190 -16.20 19.34 -15.98
N ALA A 191 -17.22 20.19 -15.88
CA ALA A 191 -17.57 20.89 -14.64
C ALA A 191 -18.12 19.97 -13.53
N ASP A 192 -18.37 18.71 -13.85
CA ASP A 192 -18.86 17.70 -12.90
C ASP A 192 -17.80 17.29 -11.85
N TYR A 193 -16.51 17.44 -12.16
CA TYR A 193 -15.42 17.12 -11.24
C TYR A 193 -15.20 18.24 -10.23
N ASP A 194 -15.04 17.89 -8.95
CA ASP A 194 -14.73 18.83 -7.86
C ASP A 194 -13.23 18.95 -7.62
N VAL A 195 -12.50 17.84 -7.79
CA VAL A 195 -11.04 17.75 -7.66
C VAL A 195 -10.47 17.15 -8.94
N VAL A 196 -9.45 17.79 -9.48
CA VAL A 196 -8.66 17.29 -10.61
C VAL A 196 -7.26 16.95 -10.14
N ALA A 197 -6.90 15.67 -10.21
CA ALA A 197 -5.55 15.19 -9.92
C ALA A 197 -4.73 15.15 -11.22
N VAL A 198 -3.68 15.92 -11.28
CA VAL A 198 -2.79 16.00 -12.46
C VAL A 198 -1.80 14.84 -12.42
N ALA A 199 -1.89 13.94 -13.37
CA ALA A 199 -1.07 12.73 -13.47
C ALA A 199 0.04 12.91 -14.52
N PHE A 200 1.34 12.97 -14.17
CA PHE A 200 1.94 12.89 -12.83
C PHE A 200 3.14 13.83 -12.69
N ALA A 201 3.55 14.09 -11.44
CA ALA A 201 4.89 14.58 -11.18
C ALA A 201 5.88 13.41 -11.13
N ASP A 202 7.02 13.56 -11.79
CA ASP A 202 8.03 12.55 -11.97
C ASP A 202 9.13 12.60 -10.91
N ALA A 203 9.78 11.46 -10.66
CA ALA A 203 10.97 11.39 -9.85
C ALA A 203 12.13 12.15 -10.50
N THR A 204 12.93 12.84 -9.69
CA THR A 204 14.18 13.46 -10.14
C THR A 204 15.41 12.58 -9.79
N ALA A 205 16.60 13.01 -10.15
CA ALA A 205 17.83 12.36 -9.73
C ALA A 205 18.06 12.43 -8.20
N THR A 206 17.43 13.39 -7.51
CA THR A 206 17.50 13.51 -6.06
C THR A 206 16.43 12.61 -5.41
N PRO A 207 16.80 11.63 -4.57
CA PRO A 207 15.83 10.76 -3.92
C PRO A 207 14.75 11.54 -3.18
N GLY A 208 13.50 11.19 -3.44
CA GLY A 208 12.32 11.84 -2.87
C GLY A 208 11.86 13.12 -3.60
N ALA A 209 12.75 13.85 -4.27
CA ALA A 209 12.35 15.04 -4.99
C ALA A 209 11.58 14.70 -6.27
N VAL A 210 10.59 15.53 -6.57
CA VAL A 210 9.73 15.41 -7.76
C VAL A 210 9.78 16.66 -8.61
N ALA A 211 9.49 16.51 -9.90
CA ALA A 211 9.38 17.60 -10.86
C ALA A 211 8.10 17.43 -11.70
N PHE A 212 7.65 18.54 -12.27
CA PHE A 212 6.53 18.56 -13.20
C PHE A 212 6.79 19.61 -14.28
N ALA A 213 6.47 19.26 -15.51
CA ALA A 213 6.30 20.16 -16.65
C ALA A 213 5.24 19.54 -17.58
N VAL A 214 4.64 20.33 -18.42
CA VAL A 214 3.74 19.81 -19.46
C VAL A 214 4.53 18.85 -20.36
N ASP A 215 3.98 17.65 -20.54
CA ASP A 215 4.60 16.61 -21.38
C ASP A 215 4.75 17.08 -22.83
N PRO A 216 5.90 16.87 -23.48
CA PRO A 216 6.14 17.32 -24.87
C PRO A 216 5.20 16.66 -25.89
N GLY A 217 4.81 15.38 -25.69
CA GLY A 217 3.87 14.67 -26.55
C GLY A 217 2.48 15.31 -26.46
N LEU A 218 1.98 15.48 -25.24
CA LEU A 218 0.72 16.17 -24.98
C LEU A 218 0.76 17.63 -25.51
N SER A 219 1.87 18.34 -25.28
CA SER A 219 2.05 19.70 -25.80
C SER A 219 1.88 19.75 -27.32
N ALA A 220 2.52 18.83 -28.04
CA ALA A 220 2.43 18.74 -29.50
C ALA A 220 1.01 18.38 -29.96
N ALA A 221 0.37 17.41 -29.31
CA ALA A 221 -0.99 16.98 -29.63
C ALA A 221 -2.02 18.08 -29.41
N LEU A 222 -1.81 18.95 -28.42
CA LEU A 222 -2.66 20.13 -28.15
C LEU A 222 -2.23 21.42 -28.89
N GLY A 223 -1.36 21.31 -29.89
CA GLY A 223 -0.94 22.43 -30.72
C GLY A 223 -0.03 23.43 -30.00
N GLY A 224 0.85 22.96 -29.13
CA GLY A 224 1.86 23.76 -28.43
C GLY A 224 1.41 24.23 -27.05
N TYR A 225 0.73 23.36 -26.29
CA TYR A 225 0.31 23.62 -24.91
C TYR A 225 1.53 23.76 -24.00
N THR A 226 1.65 24.89 -23.32
CA THR A 226 2.84 25.27 -22.53
C THR A 226 2.57 25.21 -21.02
N ASP A 227 3.65 25.22 -20.18
CA ASP A 227 3.55 25.40 -18.74
C ASP A 227 2.79 26.69 -18.35
N ALA A 228 2.91 27.74 -19.14
CA ALA A 228 2.20 29.00 -18.91
C ALA A 228 0.69 28.82 -19.16
N ASP A 229 0.31 28.13 -20.24
CA ASP A 229 -1.09 27.79 -20.53
C ASP A 229 -1.66 26.89 -19.43
N PHE A 230 -0.93 25.86 -19.04
CA PHE A 230 -1.31 24.97 -17.95
C PHE A 230 -1.57 25.73 -16.65
N SER A 231 -0.64 26.62 -16.26
CA SER A 231 -0.81 27.44 -15.05
C SER A 231 -2.03 28.38 -15.14
N ALA A 232 -2.34 28.89 -16.34
CA ALA A 232 -3.54 29.68 -16.58
C ALA A 232 -4.81 28.81 -16.43
N ASP A 233 -4.75 27.56 -16.89
CA ASP A 233 -5.84 26.60 -16.82
C ASP A 233 -6.12 26.14 -15.38
N VAL A 234 -5.08 25.97 -14.56
CA VAL A 234 -5.23 25.71 -13.10
C VAL A 234 -6.06 26.85 -12.48
N ARG A 235 -5.69 28.10 -12.72
CA ARG A 235 -6.44 29.26 -12.22
C ARG A 235 -7.87 29.32 -12.76
N ALA A 236 -8.08 28.95 -14.01
CA ALA A 236 -9.41 28.92 -14.63
C ALA A 236 -10.32 27.87 -13.99
N LEU A 237 -9.81 26.71 -13.62
CA LEU A 237 -10.54 25.68 -12.88
C LEU A 237 -10.87 26.18 -11.47
N GLN A 238 -9.89 26.77 -10.77
CA GLN A 238 -10.06 27.32 -9.41
C GLN A 238 -11.09 28.46 -9.38
N ALA A 239 -11.11 29.31 -10.40
CA ALA A 239 -12.13 30.36 -10.54
C ALA A 239 -13.57 29.79 -10.71
N ARG A 240 -13.69 28.54 -11.18
CA ARG A 240 -14.95 27.79 -11.25
C ARG A 240 -15.25 27.01 -9.95
N GLY A 241 -14.50 27.23 -8.87
CA GLY A 241 -14.64 26.56 -7.58
C GLY A 241 -14.08 25.13 -7.55
N LYS A 242 -13.28 24.72 -8.56
CA LYS A 242 -12.65 23.42 -8.59
C LYS A 242 -11.30 23.44 -7.87
N LYS A 243 -10.85 22.26 -7.43
CA LYS A 243 -9.53 22.09 -6.83
C LYS A 243 -8.63 21.32 -7.78
N VAL A 244 -7.38 21.73 -7.90
CA VAL A 244 -6.37 21.08 -8.75
C VAL A 244 -5.20 20.66 -7.88
N ILE A 245 -4.92 19.37 -7.85
CA ILE A 245 -3.84 18.79 -7.06
C ILE A 245 -2.84 18.08 -7.97
N ILE A 246 -1.58 18.02 -7.55
CA ILE A 246 -0.55 17.25 -8.28
C ILE A 246 -0.51 15.83 -7.75
N SER A 247 -0.65 14.84 -8.63
CA SER A 247 -0.46 13.44 -8.29
C SER A 247 0.98 13.01 -8.50
N VAL A 248 1.50 12.19 -7.59
CA VAL A 248 2.89 11.73 -7.57
C VAL A 248 2.90 10.21 -7.63
N GLY A 249 3.52 9.64 -8.66
CA GLY A 249 3.65 8.18 -8.79
C GLY A 249 3.08 7.61 -10.08
N GLY A 250 2.00 6.85 -9.98
CA GLY A 250 1.42 6.05 -11.05
C GLY A 250 2.19 4.75 -11.31
N GLU A 251 1.70 3.93 -12.25
CA GLU A 251 2.20 2.58 -12.57
C GLU A 251 3.72 2.55 -12.82
N THR A 252 4.24 3.53 -13.55
CA THR A 252 5.67 3.62 -13.90
C THR A 252 6.47 4.55 -12.99
N GLY A 253 5.82 5.28 -12.10
CA GLY A 253 6.44 6.25 -11.19
C GLY A 253 7.42 5.58 -10.21
N ARG A 254 8.62 6.17 -10.04
CA ARG A 254 9.69 5.60 -9.21
C ARG A 254 10.11 6.52 -8.07
N VAL A 255 9.17 7.30 -7.57
CA VAL A 255 9.43 8.19 -6.44
C VAL A 255 9.59 7.36 -5.17
N ALA A 256 10.70 7.54 -4.46
CA ALA A 256 11.01 6.80 -3.23
C ALA A 256 11.34 7.76 -2.09
N VAL A 257 10.56 7.66 -1.00
CA VAL A 257 10.73 8.46 0.22
C VAL A 257 11.03 7.49 1.37
N ASN A 258 12.32 7.12 1.51
CA ASN A 258 12.74 6.00 2.35
C ASN A 258 13.59 6.40 3.55
N ASP A 259 13.92 7.69 3.69
CA ASP A 259 14.68 8.26 4.80
C ASP A 259 14.29 9.72 5.06
N ALA A 260 14.88 10.33 6.09
CA ALA A 260 14.57 11.69 6.47
C ALA A 260 14.99 12.73 5.39
N ALA A 261 16.07 12.48 4.67
CA ALA A 261 16.54 13.40 3.62
C ALA A 261 15.59 13.39 2.42
N SER A 262 15.17 12.21 1.96
CA SER A 262 14.18 12.06 0.89
C SER A 262 12.80 12.60 1.30
N ALA A 263 12.43 12.50 2.58
CA ALA A 263 11.19 13.11 3.09
C ALA A 263 11.22 14.66 3.02
N VAL A 264 12.35 15.26 3.34
CA VAL A 264 12.56 16.71 3.19
C VAL A 264 12.53 17.09 1.70
N ALA A 265 13.28 16.38 0.85
CA ALA A 265 13.35 16.65 -0.59
C ALA A 265 11.95 16.55 -1.25
N PHE A 266 11.15 15.56 -0.86
CA PHE A 266 9.74 15.42 -1.32
C PHE A 266 8.92 16.64 -0.91
N SER A 267 8.92 16.98 0.38
CA SER A 267 8.17 18.12 0.89
C SER A 267 8.56 19.44 0.23
N ASP A 268 9.87 19.67 0.00
CA ASP A 268 10.38 20.89 -0.62
C ASP A 268 10.00 21.00 -2.09
N SER A 269 10.18 19.91 -2.85
CA SER A 269 9.87 19.89 -4.28
C SER A 269 8.37 20.01 -4.53
N VAL A 270 7.51 19.28 -3.80
CA VAL A 270 6.05 19.44 -3.93
C VAL A 270 5.60 20.85 -3.53
N HIS A 271 6.17 21.43 -2.47
CA HIS A 271 5.89 22.82 -2.10
C HIS A 271 6.27 23.80 -3.23
N ALA A 272 7.42 23.60 -3.87
CA ALA A 272 7.84 24.42 -5.01
C ALA A 272 6.87 24.28 -6.21
N LEU A 273 6.36 23.06 -6.48
CA LEU A 273 5.34 22.85 -7.52
C LEU A 273 4.02 23.55 -7.16
N ILE A 274 3.58 23.49 -5.91
CA ILE A 274 2.39 24.22 -5.42
C ILE A 274 2.56 25.71 -5.65
N GLN A 275 3.71 26.27 -5.31
CA GLN A 275 3.99 27.70 -5.53
C GLN A 275 4.05 28.07 -7.01
N ARG A 276 4.68 27.22 -7.83
CA ARG A 276 4.88 27.50 -9.27
C ARG A 276 3.58 27.45 -10.07
N TYR A 277 2.77 26.40 -9.88
CA TYR A 277 1.58 26.13 -10.69
C TYR A 277 0.27 26.52 -10.00
N GLY A 278 0.29 26.76 -8.69
CA GLY A 278 -0.90 27.12 -7.92
C GLY A 278 -1.74 25.93 -7.48
N PHE A 279 -1.16 24.73 -7.36
CA PHE A 279 -1.90 23.54 -6.93
C PHE A 279 -2.50 23.71 -5.53
N ASP A 280 -3.71 23.16 -5.32
CA ASP A 280 -4.40 23.15 -4.03
C ASP A 280 -3.90 22.00 -3.10
N GLY A 281 -3.07 21.11 -3.59
CA GLY A 281 -2.62 19.96 -2.80
C GLY A 281 -1.80 18.94 -3.57
N VAL A 282 -1.65 17.78 -2.94
CA VAL A 282 -0.91 16.63 -3.46
C VAL A 282 -1.73 15.35 -3.31
N ASP A 283 -1.58 14.46 -4.28
CA ASP A 283 -2.08 13.10 -4.26
C ASP A 283 -0.91 12.11 -4.30
N ILE A 284 -0.99 11.04 -3.53
CA ILE A 284 0.02 9.99 -3.42
C ILE A 284 -0.48 8.73 -4.11
N ASP A 285 0.10 8.41 -5.26
CA ASP A 285 -0.23 7.25 -6.10
C ASP A 285 1.00 6.37 -6.36
N LEU A 286 1.74 6.02 -5.30
CA LEU A 286 2.97 5.25 -5.38
C LEU A 286 2.68 3.75 -5.48
N GLU A 287 2.66 3.21 -6.69
CA GLU A 287 2.37 1.78 -6.93
C GLU A 287 3.61 0.87 -6.81
N ASN A 288 4.81 1.44 -6.72
CA ASN A 288 6.08 0.73 -6.65
C ASN A 288 6.69 0.67 -5.23
N GLY A 289 5.86 0.84 -4.21
CA GLY A 289 6.23 0.77 -2.81
C GLY A 289 6.19 2.12 -2.08
N LEU A 290 5.88 2.07 -0.78
CA LEU A 290 5.72 3.24 0.07
C LEU A 290 6.26 2.97 1.46
N ASN A 291 7.11 3.87 1.97
CA ASN A 291 7.52 3.87 3.37
C ASN A 291 6.59 4.80 4.18
N PRO A 292 5.69 4.26 5.02
CA PRO A 292 4.67 5.06 5.69
C PRO A 292 5.25 6.07 6.69
N THR A 293 6.39 5.76 7.32
CA THR A 293 7.01 6.64 8.32
C THR A 293 7.54 7.91 7.68
N TYR A 294 8.36 7.78 6.65
CA TYR A 294 8.99 8.94 6.02
C TYR A 294 8.02 9.69 5.11
N MET A 295 7.05 9.01 4.48
CA MET A 295 5.99 9.69 3.75
C MET A 295 5.09 10.49 4.71
N ALA A 296 4.75 9.98 5.89
CA ALA A 296 4.02 10.75 6.90
C ALA A 296 4.81 12.00 7.35
N GLN A 297 6.12 11.87 7.53
CA GLN A 297 7.00 13.01 7.84
C GLN A 297 6.99 14.05 6.72
N ALA A 298 7.09 13.62 5.47
CA ALA A 298 7.07 14.49 4.30
C ALA A 298 5.75 15.26 4.18
N LEU A 299 4.61 14.56 4.31
CA LEU A 299 3.28 15.17 4.21
C LEU A 299 2.97 16.11 5.37
N ARG A 300 3.42 15.81 6.60
CA ARG A 300 3.30 16.73 7.74
C ARG A 300 4.16 17.98 7.56
N SER A 301 5.37 17.83 7.03
CA SER A 301 6.24 18.96 6.68
C SER A 301 5.59 19.83 5.60
N LEU A 302 5.06 19.24 4.55
CA LEU A 302 4.33 19.96 3.50
C LEU A 302 3.12 20.70 4.05
N ARG A 303 2.31 20.03 4.90
CA ARG A 303 1.16 20.65 5.59
C ARG A 303 1.57 21.87 6.42
N ALA A 304 2.71 21.80 7.12
CA ALA A 304 3.22 22.92 7.91
C ALA A 304 3.63 24.11 7.01
N LYS A 305 4.16 23.85 5.81
CA LYS A 305 4.56 24.90 4.86
C LYS A 305 3.37 25.57 4.15
N VAL A 306 2.38 24.78 3.75
CA VAL A 306 1.24 25.26 2.94
C VAL A 306 0.09 25.74 3.82
N GLY A 307 -0.10 25.14 5.00
CA GLY A 307 -1.17 25.51 5.92
C GLY A 307 -2.40 24.60 5.85
N ALA A 308 -3.45 24.97 6.59
CA ALA A 308 -4.63 24.13 6.83
C ALA A 308 -5.48 23.83 5.59
N GLY A 309 -5.35 24.60 4.52
CA GLY A 309 -6.07 24.39 3.26
C GLY A 309 -5.49 23.33 2.34
N LEU A 310 -4.30 22.79 2.63
CA LEU A 310 -3.66 21.77 1.78
C LEU A 310 -4.55 20.53 1.64
N ILE A 311 -4.87 20.15 0.43
CA ILE A 311 -5.53 18.87 0.13
C ILE A 311 -4.44 17.78 0.08
N ILE A 312 -4.66 16.71 0.85
CA ILE A 312 -3.83 15.50 0.80
C ILE A 312 -4.74 14.35 0.42
N ALA A 313 -4.54 13.81 -0.79
CA ALA A 313 -5.23 12.63 -1.30
C ALA A 313 -4.26 11.45 -1.42
N MET A 314 -4.81 10.26 -1.53
CA MET A 314 -4.08 9.03 -1.84
C MET A 314 -4.90 8.16 -2.77
N ALA A 315 -4.24 7.42 -3.67
CA ALA A 315 -4.86 6.45 -4.56
C ALA A 315 -4.25 5.05 -4.43
N PRO A 316 -4.31 4.42 -3.25
CA PRO A 316 -3.77 3.08 -3.07
C PRO A 316 -4.50 2.05 -3.93
N GLN A 317 -3.78 1.00 -4.36
CA GLN A 317 -4.42 -0.20 -4.89
C GLN A 317 -5.28 -0.87 -3.82
N THR A 318 -6.27 -1.68 -4.22
CA THR A 318 -7.18 -2.35 -3.26
C THR A 318 -6.40 -3.19 -2.24
N ILE A 319 -5.33 -3.88 -2.67
CA ILE A 319 -4.49 -4.71 -1.79
C ILE A 319 -3.79 -3.90 -0.70
N ASP A 320 -3.43 -2.65 -0.96
CA ASP A 320 -2.78 -1.76 -0.01
C ASP A 320 -3.70 -1.33 1.14
N MET A 321 -5.00 -1.47 0.94
CA MET A 321 -6.03 -1.13 1.93
C MET A 321 -6.76 -2.38 2.47
N GLN A 322 -6.24 -3.59 2.18
CA GLN A 322 -6.80 -4.86 2.66
C GLN A 322 -6.55 -5.08 4.17
N SER A 323 -5.47 -4.52 4.70
CA SER A 323 -5.09 -4.68 6.11
C SER A 323 -4.52 -3.39 6.69
N PRO A 324 -4.88 -3.01 7.95
CA PRO A 324 -4.22 -1.90 8.66
C PRO A 324 -2.71 -2.06 8.82
N GLY A 325 -2.19 -3.27 8.58
CA GLY A 325 -0.76 -3.57 8.54
C GLY A 325 -0.03 -3.13 7.27
N SER A 326 -0.75 -2.88 6.17
CA SER A 326 -0.20 -2.45 4.88
C SER A 326 0.36 -1.04 4.95
N SER A 327 1.33 -0.72 4.08
CA SER A 327 2.05 0.56 4.12
C SER A 327 1.14 1.77 3.91
N TYR A 328 0.26 1.73 2.92
CA TYR A 328 -0.69 2.82 2.66
C TYR A 328 -1.69 2.99 3.79
N PHE A 329 -2.20 1.89 4.33
CA PHE A 329 -3.14 1.95 5.44
C PHE A 329 -2.49 2.55 6.70
N LYS A 330 -1.25 2.13 7.03
CA LYS A 330 -0.46 2.75 8.11
C LYS A 330 -0.26 4.23 7.88
N LEU A 331 0.08 4.64 6.66
CA LEU A 331 0.22 6.05 6.31
C LEU A 331 -1.09 6.79 6.53
N ALA A 332 -2.21 6.31 5.99
CA ALA A 332 -3.53 6.92 6.12
C ALA A 332 -3.93 7.13 7.58
N LEU A 333 -3.72 6.13 8.44
CA LEU A 333 -3.98 6.23 9.88
C LEU A 333 -3.02 7.18 10.59
N ALA A 334 -1.73 7.18 10.21
CA ALA A 334 -0.71 8.04 10.81
C ALA A 334 -0.94 9.55 10.54
N ILE A 335 -1.55 9.89 9.40
CA ILE A 335 -1.83 11.29 9.02
C ILE A 335 -3.34 11.60 9.00
N LYS A 336 -4.16 10.79 9.66
CA LYS A 336 -5.62 10.90 9.67
C LYS A 336 -6.13 12.30 10.02
N ASP A 337 -5.40 13.05 10.83
CA ASP A 337 -5.70 14.42 11.24
C ASP A 337 -5.55 15.44 10.10
N ILE A 338 -4.70 15.17 9.11
CA ILE A 338 -4.44 16.05 7.96
C ILE A 338 -4.88 15.47 6.61
N LEU A 339 -5.26 14.20 6.56
CA LEU A 339 -5.69 13.49 5.36
C LEU A 339 -7.07 13.96 4.90
N THR A 340 -7.21 14.28 3.62
CA THR A 340 -8.48 14.70 3.00
C THR A 340 -9.28 13.50 2.49
N VAL A 341 -8.66 12.61 1.70
CA VAL A 341 -9.34 11.46 1.11
C VAL A 341 -8.37 10.36 0.70
N VAL A 342 -8.82 9.11 0.82
CA VAL A 342 -8.21 7.91 0.23
C VAL A 342 -9.16 7.42 -0.86
N ASN A 343 -8.74 7.54 -2.10
CA ASN A 343 -9.46 7.12 -3.29
C ASN A 343 -8.97 5.73 -3.72
N THR A 344 -9.33 4.70 -2.99
CA THR A 344 -8.85 3.34 -3.27
C THR A 344 -9.26 2.88 -4.66
N GLN A 345 -8.31 2.33 -5.41
CA GLN A 345 -8.49 1.79 -6.76
C GLN A 345 -9.18 0.41 -6.69
N PHE A 346 -10.52 0.37 -6.80
CA PHE A 346 -11.32 -0.88 -6.76
C PHE A 346 -11.38 -1.59 -8.12
N TYR A 347 -10.23 -1.65 -8.82
CA TYR A 347 -10.07 -2.26 -10.14
C TYR A 347 -8.71 -2.95 -10.25
N ASN A 348 -8.46 -3.72 -11.31
CA ASN A 348 -7.24 -4.52 -11.53
C ASN A 348 -6.85 -5.41 -10.32
N SER A 349 -7.83 -5.89 -9.56
CA SER A 349 -7.62 -6.46 -8.21
C SER A 349 -8.13 -7.90 -8.03
N GLY A 350 -8.82 -8.48 -9.01
CA GLY A 350 -9.36 -9.84 -8.93
C GLY A 350 -10.49 -9.99 -7.91
N ALA A 351 -10.33 -10.89 -6.93
CA ALA A 351 -11.28 -11.13 -5.85
C ALA A 351 -10.56 -11.04 -4.49
N MET A 352 -11.20 -10.39 -3.51
CA MET A 352 -10.63 -10.19 -2.19
C MET A 352 -11.65 -10.35 -1.08
N LEU A 353 -11.19 -10.72 0.12
CA LEU A 353 -12.02 -10.82 1.32
C LEU A 353 -12.56 -9.44 1.73
N GLY A 354 -13.83 -9.39 2.08
CA GLY A 354 -14.46 -8.20 2.63
C GLY A 354 -14.20 -7.99 4.13
N CYS A 355 -14.76 -6.92 4.69
CA CYS A 355 -14.67 -6.63 6.13
C CYS A 355 -15.39 -7.66 7.01
N ASP A 356 -16.30 -8.44 6.45
CA ASP A 356 -16.97 -9.56 7.12
C ASP A 356 -16.06 -10.79 7.27
N ARG A 357 -14.96 -10.86 6.52
CA ARG A 357 -14.00 -11.98 6.49
C ARG A 357 -14.62 -13.34 6.15
N ASN A 358 -15.84 -13.36 5.63
CA ASN A 358 -16.58 -14.59 5.33
C ASN A 358 -16.50 -14.99 3.88
N ALA A 359 -16.38 -14.03 2.97
CA ALA A 359 -16.37 -14.28 1.53
C ALA A 359 -15.35 -13.40 0.80
N ALA A 360 -14.78 -13.93 -0.27
CA ALA A 360 -14.08 -13.15 -1.26
C ALA A 360 -15.08 -12.61 -2.29
N TYR A 361 -15.05 -11.32 -2.51
CA TYR A 361 -15.89 -10.61 -3.48
C TYR A 361 -15.08 -10.34 -4.74
N ALA A 362 -15.69 -10.58 -5.91
CA ALA A 362 -15.04 -10.34 -7.19
C ALA A 362 -15.15 -8.86 -7.60
N GLN A 363 -14.06 -8.30 -8.11
CA GLN A 363 -14.06 -6.94 -8.68
C GLN A 363 -15.15 -6.78 -9.75
N GLY A 364 -15.56 -5.55 -10.01
CA GLY A 364 -16.64 -5.27 -10.96
C GLY A 364 -18.05 -5.44 -10.38
N THR A 365 -18.20 -5.54 -9.06
CA THR A 365 -19.49 -5.69 -8.37
C THR A 365 -19.67 -4.69 -7.25
N VAL A 366 -20.92 -4.37 -6.91
CA VAL A 366 -21.28 -3.57 -5.72
C VAL A 366 -20.70 -4.20 -4.46
N ASN A 367 -20.78 -5.53 -4.35
CA ASN A 367 -20.25 -6.26 -3.18
C ASN A 367 -18.76 -6.00 -2.96
N PHE A 368 -17.95 -6.08 -4.02
CA PHE A 368 -16.51 -5.83 -3.93
C PHE A 368 -16.22 -4.42 -3.43
N ILE A 369 -16.81 -3.42 -4.06
CA ILE A 369 -16.58 -2.01 -3.72
C ILE A 369 -16.98 -1.74 -2.28
N VAL A 370 -18.17 -2.18 -1.86
CA VAL A 370 -18.71 -1.93 -0.53
C VAL A 370 -17.95 -2.70 0.55
N ALA A 371 -17.66 -3.99 0.31
CA ALA A 371 -16.98 -4.83 1.29
C ALA A 371 -15.53 -4.42 1.54
N LEU A 372 -14.83 -3.92 0.52
CA LEU A 372 -13.45 -3.46 0.64
C LEU A 372 -13.37 -2.02 1.20
N ALA A 373 -14.29 -1.13 0.83
CA ALA A 373 -14.41 0.18 1.47
C ALA A 373 -14.75 0.05 2.97
N CYS A 374 -15.59 -0.94 3.33
CA CYS A 374 -15.93 -1.27 4.71
C CYS A 374 -14.69 -1.57 5.58
N ILE A 375 -13.64 -2.21 5.03
CA ILE A 375 -12.40 -2.48 5.77
C ILE A 375 -11.78 -1.17 6.27
N GLN A 376 -11.70 -0.17 5.42
CA GLN A 376 -11.12 1.14 5.73
C GLN A 376 -11.93 1.88 6.80
N LEU A 377 -13.25 1.84 6.68
CA LEU A 377 -14.19 2.49 7.58
C LEU A 377 -14.18 1.84 8.98
N GLU A 378 -14.20 0.51 9.04
CA GLU A 378 -14.19 -0.23 10.31
C GLU A 378 -12.82 -0.26 11.00
N ALA A 379 -11.74 -0.09 10.23
CA ALA A 379 -10.38 0.01 10.77
C ALA A 379 -9.97 1.45 11.16
N GLY A 380 -10.87 2.41 11.08
CA GLY A 380 -10.71 3.69 11.76
C GLY A 380 -10.55 4.93 10.87
N LEU A 381 -10.62 4.83 9.55
CA LEU A 381 -10.79 6.03 8.72
C LEU A 381 -12.20 6.62 8.93
N ARG A 382 -12.28 7.95 8.91
CA ARG A 382 -13.58 8.62 8.94
C ARG A 382 -14.27 8.43 7.58
N PRO A 383 -15.60 8.37 7.52
CA PRO A 383 -16.33 8.29 6.25
C PRO A 383 -15.95 9.40 5.25
N ASP A 384 -15.72 10.62 5.72
CA ASP A 384 -15.29 11.75 4.91
C ASP A 384 -13.84 11.63 4.36
N GLN A 385 -13.16 10.54 4.68
CA GLN A 385 -11.83 10.21 4.18
C GLN A 385 -11.81 9.03 3.22
N VAL A 386 -12.93 8.39 2.93
CA VAL A 386 -13.00 7.22 2.05
C VAL A 386 -13.75 7.56 0.78
N GLY A 387 -13.07 7.45 -0.36
CA GLY A 387 -13.58 7.61 -1.71
C GLY A 387 -13.50 6.30 -2.51
N LEU A 388 -14.41 6.14 -3.47
CA LEU A 388 -14.52 4.94 -4.30
C LEU A 388 -13.85 5.20 -5.67
N GLY A 389 -12.67 4.62 -5.91
CA GLY A 389 -11.92 4.76 -7.16
C GLY A 389 -12.30 3.69 -8.18
N LEU A 390 -12.82 4.10 -9.35
CA LEU A 390 -13.23 3.20 -10.45
C LEU A 390 -12.75 3.73 -11.80
N PRO A 391 -12.55 2.82 -12.80
CA PRO A 391 -12.24 3.25 -14.16
C PRO A 391 -13.43 3.97 -14.81
N ALA A 392 -13.18 4.98 -15.61
CA ALA A 392 -14.22 5.78 -16.27
C ALA A 392 -15.02 5.01 -17.34
N GLY A 393 -14.45 3.95 -17.90
CA GLY A 393 -15.08 3.14 -18.95
C GLY A 393 -14.10 2.26 -19.68
N PRO A 394 -14.49 1.69 -20.83
CA PRO A 394 -13.61 0.87 -21.66
C PRO A 394 -12.29 1.57 -22.00
N GLY A 395 -11.19 0.83 -21.94
CA GLY A 395 -9.83 1.32 -22.19
C GLY A 395 -9.12 1.85 -20.95
N ALA A 396 -9.84 2.23 -19.89
CA ALA A 396 -9.27 2.84 -18.69
C ALA A 396 -8.54 1.86 -17.76
N ALA A 397 -8.88 0.58 -17.80
CA ALA A 397 -8.25 -0.45 -16.96
C ALA A 397 -8.37 -1.84 -17.58
N GLY A 398 -7.53 -2.77 -17.14
CA GLY A 398 -7.57 -4.17 -17.56
C GLY A 398 -8.72 -4.98 -16.93
N GLY A 399 -9.27 -4.52 -15.80
CA GLY A 399 -10.37 -5.21 -15.11
C GLY A 399 -11.05 -4.33 -14.08
N GLY A 400 -12.27 -4.70 -13.65
CA GLY A 400 -13.01 -3.91 -12.66
C GLY A 400 -13.79 -2.73 -13.24
N ILE A 401 -13.86 -2.62 -14.58
CA ILE A 401 -14.70 -1.61 -15.23
C ILE A 401 -16.16 -1.93 -14.94
N VAL A 402 -16.92 -0.95 -14.49
CA VAL A 402 -18.34 -1.08 -14.15
C VAL A 402 -19.17 0.03 -14.80
N ALA A 403 -20.47 -0.22 -15.00
CA ALA A 403 -21.38 0.86 -15.31
C ALA A 403 -21.40 1.88 -14.13
N PRO A 404 -21.44 3.19 -14.40
CA PRO A 404 -21.46 4.22 -13.34
C PRO A 404 -22.60 4.07 -12.33
N SER A 405 -23.72 3.42 -12.73
CA SER A 405 -24.83 3.07 -11.82
C SER A 405 -24.41 2.07 -10.71
N VAL A 406 -23.39 1.23 -10.94
CA VAL A 406 -22.85 0.34 -9.91
C VAL A 406 -22.09 1.16 -8.85
N VAL A 407 -21.40 2.23 -9.26
CA VAL A 407 -20.76 3.18 -8.33
C VAL A 407 -21.81 3.87 -7.46
N ASN A 408 -22.90 4.35 -8.07
CA ASN A 408 -24.01 4.95 -7.35
C ASN A 408 -24.67 3.96 -6.38
N ALA A 409 -24.85 2.70 -6.78
CA ALA A 409 -25.37 1.66 -5.90
C ALA A 409 -24.45 1.37 -4.71
N ALA A 410 -23.12 1.36 -4.92
CA ALA A 410 -22.14 1.20 -3.84
C ALA A 410 -22.16 2.40 -2.87
N LEU A 411 -22.28 3.62 -3.39
CA LEU A 411 -22.43 4.84 -2.58
C LEU A 411 -23.73 4.80 -1.76
N ASP A 412 -24.86 4.41 -2.36
CA ASP A 412 -26.13 4.26 -1.65
C ASP A 412 -26.05 3.17 -0.58
N CYS A 413 -25.40 2.05 -0.87
CA CYS A 413 -25.22 0.98 0.11
C CYS A 413 -24.41 1.47 1.32
N LEU A 414 -23.30 2.17 1.09
CA LEU A 414 -22.49 2.73 2.17
C LEU A 414 -23.24 3.85 2.92
N ALA A 415 -23.82 4.81 2.20
CA ALA A 415 -24.40 5.99 2.83
C ALA A 415 -25.76 5.74 3.49
N ARG A 416 -26.60 4.88 2.90
CA ARG A 416 -28.02 4.70 3.25
C ARG A 416 -28.41 3.26 3.59
N GLY A 417 -27.58 2.26 3.27
CA GLY A 417 -27.92 0.83 3.39
C GLY A 417 -28.90 0.34 2.33
N THR A 418 -29.08 1.08 1.23
CA THR A 418 -29.95 0.74 0.10
C THR A 418 -29.11 0.37 -1.14
N ASN A 419 -29.70 -0.33 -2.10
CA ASN A 419 -29.04 -0.76 -3.34
C ASN A 419 -27.78 -1.62 -3.11
N CYS A 420 -27.66 -2.26 -1.95
CA CYS A 420 -26.61 -3.22 -1.66
C CYS A 420 -26.80 -4.49 -2.51
N GLY A 421 -25.69 -5.17 -2.80
CA GLY A 421 -25.75 -6.55 -3.29
C GLY A 421 -26.05 -7.55 -2.17
N SER A 422 -25.40 -8.71 -2.22
CA SER A 422 -25.51 -9.71 -1.13
C SER A 422 -24.74 -9.29 0.14
N PHE A 423 -23.67 -8.50 0.00
CA PHE A 423 -22.95 -7.92 1.13
C PHE A 423 -23.65 -6.66 1.65
N ARG A 424 -23.76 -6.56 2.98
CA ARG A 424 -24.21 -5.35 3.66
C ARG A 424 -23.19 -4.96 4.73
N PRO A 425 -22.76 -3.70 4.76
CA PRO A 425 -21.87 -3.22 5.82
C PRO A 425 -22.58 -3.26 7.17
N PRO A 426 -21.84 -3.33 8.31
CA PRO A 426 -22.43 -3.43 9.64
C PRO A 426 -23.25 -2.19 10.05
N ARG A 427 -23.03 -1.08 9.39
CA ARG A 427 -23.73 0.20 9.60
C ARG A 427 -23.67 1.06 8.34
N THR A 428 -24.37 2.17 8.33
CA THR A 428 -24.30 3.18 7.27
C THR A 428 -23.25 4.24 7.56
N TYR A 429 -22.74 4.86 6.50
CA TYR A 429 -21.69 5.88 6.54
C TYR A 429 -22.12 7.11 5.72
N PRO A 430 -23.07 7.92 6.20
CA PRO A 430 -23.66 9.03 5.45
C PRO A 430 -22.68 10.16 5.12
N GLY A 431 -21.46 10.10 5.68
CA GLY A 431 -20.37 11.01 5.38
C GLY A 431 -19.36 10.48 4.36
N ILE A 432 -19.63 9.35 3.67
CA ILE A 432 -18.70 8.81 2.65
C ILE A 432 -18.24 9.90 1.69
N ARG A 433 -16.91 9.97 1.41
CA ARG A 433 -16.35 11.13 0.71
C ARG A 433 -16.83 11.28 -0.72
N GLY A 434 -17.09 10.21 -1.41
CA GLY A 434 -17.57 10.23 -2.79
C GLY A 434 -16.87 9.25 -3.69
N ALA A 435 -16.53 9.67 -4.91
CA ALA A 435 -15.92 8.80 -5.89
C ALA A 435 -14.70 9.44 -6.56
N MET A 436 -13.87 8.58 -7.15
CA MET A 436 -12.76 8.96 -8.00
C MET A 436 -12.82 8.18 -9.31
N THR A 437 -12.31 8.73 -10.39
CA THR A 437 -12.15 7.97 -11.62
C THR A 437 -10.77 8.13 -12.26
N TRP A 438 -10.26 7.04 -12.74
CA TRP A 438 -9.21 6.93 -13.74
C TRP A 438 -9.87 6.73 -15.10
N SER A 439 -9.99 7.74 -15.97
CA SER A 439 -9.59 9.11 -15.77
C SER A 439 -10.60 10.06 -16.41
N VAL A 440 -10.42 11.38 -16.26
CA VAL A 440 -11.18 12.41 -16.99
C VAL A 440 -11.05 12.20 -18.50
N ASN A 441 -9.83 11.93 -18.98
CA ASN A 441 -9.54 11.70 -20.40
C ASN A 441 -10.30 10.49 -20.94
N TRP A 442 -10.30 9.37 -20.21
CA TRP A 442 -11.09 8.19 -20.55
C TRP A 442 -12.60 8.42 -20.40
N ASP A 443 -13.05 9.21 -19.43
CA ASP A 443 -14.46 9.56 -19.30
C ASP A 443 -14.94 10.37 -20.53
N VAL A 444 -14.15 11.36 -20.96
CA VAL A 444 -14.45 12.13 -22.18
C VAL A 444 -14.46 11.22 -23.41
N THR A 445 -13.51 10.32 -23.56
CA THR A 445 -13.49 9.30 -24.63
C THR A 445 -14.77 8.47 -24.64
N ASN A 446 -15.30 8.14 -23.46
CA ASN A 446 -16.52 7.36 -23.27
C ASN A 446 -17.79 8.24 -23.14
N GLY A 447 -17.78 9.46 -23.67
CA GLY A 447 -18.92 10.38 -23.73
C GLY A 447 -19.27 11.06 -22.41
N SER A 448 -18.33 11.14 -21.47
CA SER A 448 -18.48 11.72 -20.11
C SER A 448 -19.60 11.04 -19.29
N THR A 449 -19.80 9.76 -19.54
CA THR A 449 -20.91 9.01 -18.93
C THR A 449 -20.69 8.82 -17.42
N PHE A 450 -19.42 8.63 -16.99
CA PHE A 450 -19.09 8.46 -15.58
C PHE A 450 -19.44 9.72 -14.77
N ALA A 451 -18.88 10.87 -15.16
CA ALA A 451 -19.10 12.12 -14.44
C ALA A 451 -20.58 12.54 -14.44
N ARG A 452 -21.24 12.49 -15.62
CA ARG A 452 -22.66 12.85 -15.74
C ARG A 452 -23.62 11.97 -14.95
N THR A 453 -23.22 10.74 -14.61
CA THR A 453 -24.02 9.82 -13.81
C THR A 453 -23.70 9.92 -12.32
N VAL A 454 -22.40 10.03 -11.96
CA VAL A 454 -21.97 9.97 -10.55
C VAL A 454 -22.08 11.34 -9.87
N ALA A 455 -21.69 12.44 -10.52
CA ALA A 455 -21.69 13.75 -9.87
C ALA A 455 -23.09 14.23 -9.42
N PRO A 456 -24.16 14.10 -10.23
CA PRO A 456 -25.51 14.42 -9.74
C PRO A 456 -25.94 13.54 -8.57
N HIS A 457 -25.57 12.25 -8.59
CA HIS A 457 -25.91 11.31 -7.52
C HIS A 457 -25.25 11.69 -6.19
N LEU A 458 -23.95 12.07 -6.22
CA LEU A 458 -23.23 12.53 -5.02
C LEU A 458 -23.94 13.70 -4.32
N LYS A 459 -24.55 14.60 -5.08
CA LYS A 459 -25.32 15.75 -4.52
C LYS A 459 -26.59 15.32 -3.81
N THR A 460 -27.09 14.09 -4.03
CA THR A 460 -28.27 13.55 -3.37
C THR A 460 -27.95 12.82 -2.07
N LEU A 461 -26.68 12.49 -1.81
CA LEU A 461 -26.27 11.76 -0.61
C LEU A 461 -26.51 12.58 0.66
N PRO A 462 -26.80 11.90 1.80
CA PRO A 462 -27.17 12.58 3.06
C PRO A 462 -26.02 13.36 3.70
#